data_8abdbd5a6cadb0640299a6d2ef810347
#
_entry.id   8abdbd5a6cadb0640299a6d2ef810347
#
_cell.length_a   1.000
_cell.length_b   1.000
_cell.length_c   1.000
_cell.angle_alpha   90.00
_cell.angle_beta   90.00
_cell.angle_gamma   90.00
#
_symmetry.space_group_name_H-M   'P 1'
#
loop_
_entity.id
_entity.type
_entity.pdbx_description
1 polymer ?
#
loop_
_entity_poly.entity_id
_entity_poly.type
_entity_poly.pdbx_seq_one_letter_code
_entity_poly.pdbx_strand_id
1 'polypeptide(L)'
;MDKDILHPDPLPEQDEQPAQAPAEPLSEQQCWQLLGQSRFGRLGTRDGDEIEITPVNFIADEGKLYFRSARGSKLLRLTLYSQVAFEVDHVTGGRAWSVIVRGHARTLTDPQELERFERLGLRPWLDTEKLEVVEIAPYKVTGRRFSLQG
;
A
#
# COMPACT_ATOMS: atom_id res chain seq x y z
N MET A 1 -6.91 38.87 -41.32
CA MET A 1 -7.07 37.52 -40.72
C MET A 1 -5.70 37.01 -40.32
N ASP A 2 -5.47 37.04 -39.05
CA ASP A 2 -4.16 36.80 -38.51
C ASP A 2 -3.93 35.28 -38.31
N LYS A 3 -3.11 34.74 -39.19
CA LYS A 3 -2.84 33.31 -39.18
C LYS A 3 -1.93 32.89 -38.05
N ASP A 4 -1.35 33.84 -37.35
CA ASP A 4 -0.42 33.57 -36.25
C ASP A 4 -1.14 33.15 -34.97
N ILE A 5 -2.43 33.41 -34.89
CA ILE A 5 -3.26 33.00 -33.75
C ILE A 5 -3.53 31.49 -33.78
N LEU A 6 -3.35 30.86 -34.94
CA LEU A 6 -3.66 29.42 -35.11
C LEU A 6 -2.47 28.50 -34.91
N HIS A 7 -1.30 29.05 -34.66
CA HIS A 7 -0.12 28.28 -34.34
C HIS A 7 0.29 28.63 -32.93
N PRO A 8 -0.23 27.89 -31.95
CA PRO A 8 0.34 28.03 -30.60
C PRO A 8 1.83 27.71 -30.73
N ASP A 9 2.65 28.55 -30.13
CA ASP A 9 4.06 28.26 -30.02
C ASP A 9 4.21 26.83 -29.56
N PRO A 10 5.13 26.05 -30.14
CA PRO A 10 5.37 24.72 -29.65
C PRO A 10 5.66 24.83 -28.18
N LEU A 11 4.95 24.02 -27.37
CA LEU A 11 5.23 23.92 -25.96
C LEU A 11 6.75 23.77 -25.82
N PRO A 12 7.38 24.55 -24.93
CA PRO A 12 8.80 24.37 -24.69
C PRO A 12 9.06 22.88 -24.50
N GLU A 13 9.94 22.37 -25.31
CA GLU A 13 10.33 20.98 -25.21
C GLU A 13 10.66 20.72 -23.75
N GLN A 14 10.03 19.71 -23.17
CA GLN A 14 10.24 19.36 -21.77
C GLN A 14 11.62 18.72 -21.56
N ASP A 15 12.57 19.06 -22.38
CA ASP A 15 13.87 18.43 -22.48
C ASP A 15 14.82 18.81 -21.39
N GLU A 16 14.47 19.77 -20.61
CA GLU A 16 15.51 20.40 -19.81
C GLU A 16 15.39 20.12 -18.33
N GLN A 17 14.44 19.29 -17.95
CA GLN A 17 14.55 18.70 -16.63
C GLN A 17 15.53 17.53 -16.73
N PRO A 18 16.60 17.56 -15.94
CA PRO A 18 17.46 16.39 -15.87
C PRO A 18 16.55 15.20 -15.62
N ALA A 19 16.60 14.24 -16.53
CA ALA A 19 15.83 13.03 -16.42
C ALA A 19 15.95 12.53 -14.99
N GLN A 20 14.84 12.45 -14.27
CA GLN A 20 14.83 11.78 -12.99
C GLN A 20 15.51 10.44 -13.22
N ALA A 21 16.52 10.13 -12.41
CA ALA A 21 17.12 8.82 -12.47
C ALA A 21 15.97 7.80 -12.49
N PRO A 22 15.93 6.90 -13.49
CA PRO A 22 14.83 5.97 -13.61
C PRO A 22 14.67 5.22 -12.29
N ALA A 23 13.43 5.02 -11.89
CA ALA A 23 13.14 4.27 -10.69
C ALA A 23 13.74 2.86 -10.82
N GLU A 24 14.54 2.46 -9.84
CA GLU A 24 15.11 1.12 -9.82
C GLU A 24 14.11 0.15 -9.23
N PRO A 25 13.82 -0.97 -9.91
CA PRO A 25 12.96 -1.98 -9.34
C PRO A 25 13.64 -2.65 -8.13
N LEU A 26 12.86 -2.94 -7.12
CA LEU A 26 13.29 -3.73 -5.98
C LEU A 26 12.97 -5.21 -6.24
N SER A 27 13.84 -6.09 -5.76
CA SER A 27 13.54 -7.52 -5.77
C SER A 27 12.41 -7.81 -4.78
N GLU A 28 11.76 -8.96 -4.94
CA GLU A 28 10.73 -9.39 -4.01
C GLU A 28 11.28 -9.52 -2.58
N GLN A 29 12.48 -10.06 -2.43
CA GLN A 29 13.15 -10.17 -1.14
C GLN A 29 13.37 -8.80 -0.50
N GLN A 30 13.81 -7.82 -1.27
CA GLN A 30 13.99 -6.45 -0.78
C GLN A 30 12.65 -5.84 -0.34
N CYS A 31 11.59 -6.08 -1.11
CA CYS A 31 10.26 -5.62 -0.75
C CYS A 31 9.83 -6.19 0.61
N TRP A 32 10.02 -7.48 0.84
CA TRP A 32 9.65 -8.10 2.12
C TRP A 32 10.50 -7.60 3.28
N GLN A 33 11.77 -7.31 3.05
CA GLN A 33 12.60 -6.69 4.08
C GLN A 33 12.06 -5.32 4.50
N LEU A 34 11.66 -4.50 3.52
CA LEU A 34 11.07 -3.18 3.79
C LEU A 34 9.72 -3.30 4.49
N LEU A 35 8.88 -4.23 4.06
CA LEU A 35 7.59 -4.48 4.70
C LEU A 35 7.78 -4.94 6.16
N GLY A 36 8.77 -5.78 6.41
CA GLY A 36 9.05 -6.27 7.77
C GLY A 36 9.53 -5.18 8.73
N GLN A 37 10.13 -4.12 8.21
CA GLN A 37 10.58 -2.97 9.00
C GLN A 37 9.51 -1.91 9.17
N SER A 38 8.40 -2.02 8.46
CA SER A 38 7.34 -1.03 8.44
C SER A 38 6.17 -1.48 9.30
N ARG A 39 5.39 -0.52 9.79
CA ARG A 39 4.21 -0.77 10.62
C ARG A 39 2.99 0.02 10.16
N PHE A 40 3.15 0.86 9.18
CA PHE A 40 2.10 1.76 8.71
C PHE A 40 2.06 1.78 7.20
N GLY A 41 0.86 1.71 6.65
CA GLY A 41 0.66 1.71 5.20
C GLY A 41 -0.74 2.16 4.86
N ARG A 42 -1.09 2.01 3.59
CA ARG A 42 -2.38 2.40 3.05
C ARG A 42 -3.02 1.23 2.36
N LEU A 43 -4.25 0.94 2.76
CA LEU A 43 -5.06 -0.13 2.19
C LEU A 43 -6.01 0.47 1.16
N GLY A 44 -5.90 -0.01 -0.07
CA GLY A 44 -6.84 0.31 -1.14
C GLY A 44 -7.88 -0.80 -1.25
N THR A 45 -9.14 -0.43 -1.14
CA THR A 45 -10.28 -1.35 -1.25
C THR A 45 -11.26 -0.84 -2.28
N ARG A 46 -12.09 -1.74 -2.76
CA ARG A 46 -13.13 -1.43 -3.72
C ARG A 46 -14.50 -1.66 -3.10
N ASP A 47 -15.40 -0.71 -3.31
CA ASP A 47 -16.80 -0.81 -2.94
C ASP A 47 -17.64 -0.39 -4.15
N GLY A 48 -18.15 -1.39 -4.88
CA GLY A 48 -18.82 -1.13 -6.15
C GLY A 48 -17.85 -0.45 -7.12
N ASP A 49 -18.17 0.77 -7.55
CA ASP A 49 -17.34 1.58 -8.44
C ASP A 49 -16.42 2.54 -7.68
N GLU A 50 -16.51 2.59 -6.37
CA GLU A 50 -15.69 3.45 -5.56
C GLU A 50 -14.44 2.71 -5.07
N ILE A 51 -13.32 3.42 -5.09
CA ILE A 51 -12.07 2.96 -4.50
C ILE A 51 -11.80 3.80 -3.26
N GLU A 52 -11.54 3.14 -2.15
CA GLU A 52 -11.23 3.79 -0.89
C GLU A 52 -9.79 3.51 -0.49
N ILE A 53 -9.13 4.51 0.10
CA ILE A 53 -7.79 4.37 0.64
C ILE A 53 -7.86 4.67 2.13
N THR A 54 -7.40 3.73 2.93
CA THR A 54 -7.45 3.82 4.39
C THR A 54 -6.05 3.61 4.97
N PRO A 55 -5.54 4.54 5.80
CA PRO A 55 -4.30 4.29 6.52
C PRO A 55 -4.52 3.22 7.57
N VAL A 56 -3.60 2.26 7.66
CA VAL A 56 -3.70 1.16 8.61
C VAL A 56 -2.34 0.85 9.23
N ASN A 57 -2.36 0.44 10.47
CA ASN A 57 -1.22 -0.13 11.17
C ASN A 57 -1.21 -1.64 10.91
N PHE A 58 -0.05 -2.18 10.51
CA PHE A 58 0.03 -3.57 10.06
C PHE A 58 1.29 -4.25 10.55
N ILE A 59 1.33 -5.54 10.38
CA ILE A 59 2.55 -6.33 10.57
C ILE A 59 2.68 -7.32 9.43
N ALA A 60 3.92 -7.48 8.94
CA ALA A 60 4.25 -8.50 7.94
C ALA A 60 4.83 -9.72 8.64
N ASP A 61 4.38 -10.90 8.26
CA ASP A 61 4.87 -12.16 8.80
C ASP A 61 4.71 -13.28 7.77
N GLU A 62 5.79 -14.00 7.53
CA GLU A 62 5.82 -15.17 6.64
C GLU A 62 5.11 -14.97 5.30
N GLY A 63 5.40 -13.85 4.64
CA GLY A 63 4.85 -13.59 3.31
C GLY A 63 3.40 -13.14 3.29
N LYS A 64 2.88 -12.68 4.40
CA LYS A 64 1.52 -12.15 4.52
C LYS A 64 1.50 -10.88 5.33
N LEU A 65 0.43 -10.10 5.18
CA LEU A 65 0.22 -8.88 5.93
C LEU A 65 -1.01 -9.05 6.83
N TYR A 66 -0.95 -8.49 8.02
CA TYR A 66 -2.03 -8.57 9.00
C TYR A 66 -2.32 -7.19 9.57
N PHE A 67 -3.58 -6.91 9.78
CA PHE A 67 -3.99 -5.68 10.45
C PHE A 67 -5.30 -5.90 11.20
N ARG A 68 -5.60 -4.98 12.13
CA ARG A 68 -6.86 -5.01 12.88
C ARG A 68 -7.84 -3.99 12.29
N SER A 69 -9.11 -4.34 12.29
CA SER A 69 -10.17 -3.49 11.83
C SER A 69 -11.33 -3.50 12.81
N ALA A 70 -11.96 -2.34 12.99
CA ALA A 70 -13.15 -2.26 13.84
C ALA A 70 -14.28 -3.10 13.24
N ARG A 71 -14.97 -3.85 14.10
CA ARG A 71 -16.13 -4.64 13.71
C ARG A 71 -17.21 -3.71 13.17
N GLY A 72 -17.78 -4.04 12.02
CA GLY A 72 -18.78 -3.20 11.36
C GLY A 72 -18.21 -2.08 10.51
N SER A 73 -16.89 -2.00 10.39
CA SER A 73 -16.27 -1.07 9.47
C SER A 73 -16.52 -1.47 8.02
N LYS A 74 -16.27 -0.54 7.11
CA LYS A 74 -16.39 -0.79 5.66
C LYS A 74 -15.57 -1.98 5.17
N LEU A 75 -14.63 -2.46 5.97
CA LEU A 75 -13.81 -3.62 5.64
C LEU A 75 -14.59 -4.95 5.62
N LEU A 76 -15.79 -5.00 6.20
CA LEU A 76 -16.67 -6.16 6.03
C LEU A 76 -17.06 -6.40 4.58
N ARG A 77 -16.94 -5.39 3.73
CA ARG A 77 -17.19 -5.51 2.29
C ARG A 77 -16.10 -6.30 1.58
N LEU A 78 -15.00 -6.61 2.25
CA LEU A 78 -13.97 -7.52 1.74
C LEU A 78 -14.49 -8.93 1.51
N THR A 79 -15.64 -9.29 2.07
CA THR A 79 -16.30 -10.56 1.77
C THR A 79 -16.86 -10.60 0.35
N LEU A 80 -17.21 -9.45 -0.22
CA LEU A 80 -17.72 -9.33 -1.58
C LEU A 80 -16.58 -9.03 -2.57
N TYR A 81 -15.61 -8.25 -2.17
CA TYR A 81 -14.47 -7.86 -3.00
C TYR A 81 -13.18 -8.09 -2.21
N SER A 82 -12.69 -9.31 -2.27
CA SER A 82 -11.50 -9.70 -1.50
C SER A 82 -10.20 -9.13 -2.04
N GLN A 83 -10.18 -8.69 -3.31
CA GLN A 83 -8.97 -8.10 -3.90
C GLN A 83 -8.69 -6.74 -3.31
N VAL A 84 -7.46 -6.58 -2.85
CA VAL A 84 -6.99 -5.33 -2.25
C VAL A 84 -5.62 -4.97 -2.79
N ALA A 85 -5.26 -3.70 -2.65
CA ALA A 85 -3.90 -3.23 -2.84
C ALA A 85 -3.43 -2.58 -1.55
N PHE A 86 -2.19 -2.82 -1.19
CA PHE A 86 -1.59 -2.26 0.01
C PHE A 86 -0.29 -1.58 -0.36
N GLU A 87 -0.10 -0.35 0.09
CA GLU A 87 1.08 0.44 -0.27
C GLU A 87 1.81 0.88 0.99
N VAL A 88 3.13 0.74 0.96
CA VAL A 88 4.01 1.27 1.99
C VAL A 88 5.09 2.06 1.29
N ASP A 89 5.42 3.24 1.82
CA ASP A 89 6.48 4.06 1.28
C ASP A 89 7.26 4.76 2.39
N HIS A 90 8.41 5.29 2.01
CA HIS A 90 9.22 6.08 2.91
C HIS A 90 10.06 7.06 2.10
N VAL A 91 10.16 8.28 2.60
CA VAL A 91 10.94 9.35 2.01
C VAL A 91 11.95 9.82 3.03
N THR A 92 13.23 9.81 2.66
CA THR A 92 14.31 10.27 3.54
C THR A 92 15.43 10.88 2.71
N GLY A 93 15.77 12.14 2.98
CA GLY A 93 16.93 12.77 2.37
C GLY A 93 16.92 12.80 0.85
N GLY A 94 15.77 13.06 0.24
CA GLY A 94 15.63 13.11 -1.22
C GLY A 94 15.57 11.74 -1.89
N ARG A 95 15.57 10.68 -1.10
CA ARG A 95 15.40 9.31 -1.60
C ARG A 95 14.07 8.75 -1.12
N ALA A 96 13.46 7.95 -1.96
CA ALA A 96 12.19 7.32 -1.65
C ALA A 96 12.18 5.87 -2.11
N TRP A 97 11.40 5.07 -1.43
CA TRP A 97 11.03 3.75 -1.92
C TRP A 97 9.53 3.56 -1.71
N SER A 98 8.93 2.73 -2.53
CA SER A 98 7.55 2.31 -2.35
C SER A 98 7.42 0.83 -2.66
N VAL A 99 6.53 0.17 -1.92
CA VAL A 99 6.19 -1.24 -2.12
C VAL A 99 4.69 -1.34 -2.26
N ILE A 100 4.23 -2.03 -3.28
CA ILE A 100 2.81 -2.30 -3.49
C ILE A 100 2.59 -3.80 -3.39
N VAL A 101 1.65 -4.18 -2.54
CA VAL A 101 1.22 -5.56 -2.36
C VAL A 101 -0.20 -5.67 -2.91
N ARG A 102 -0.38 -6.55 -3.90
CA ARG A 102 -1.70 -6.91 -4.39
C ARG A 102 -2.03 -8.30 -3.88
N GLY A 103 -3.21 -8.44 -3.31
CA GLY A 103 -3.57 -9.70 -2.71
C GLY A 103 -5.06 -9.83 -2.43
N HIS A 104 -5.39 -10.89 -1.72
CA HIS A 104 -6.75 -11.16 -1.27
C HIS A 104 -6.80 -11.03 0.24
N ALA A 105 -7.79 -10.30 0.72
CA ALA A 105 -8.01 -10.08 2.14
C ALA A 105 -9.10 -11.02 2.65
N ARG A 106 -8.90 -11.53 3.85
CA ARG A 106 -9.91 -12.31 4.57
C ARG A 106 -9.87 -12.00 6.06
N THR A 107 -11.00 -12.10 6.70
CA THR A 107 -11.07 -11.99 8.15
C THR A 107 -10.69 -13.33 8.78
N LEU A 108 -9.78 -13.31 9.77
CA LEU A 108 -9.40 -14.52 10.48
C LEU A 108 -10.48 -14.87 11.50
N THR A 109 -10.91 -16.13 11.48
CA THR A 109 -11.90 -16.66 12.43
C THR A 109 -11.39 -17.90 13.15
N ASP A 110 -10.37 -18.57 12.62
CA ASP A 110 -9.79 -19.76 13.22
C ASP A 110 -9.05 -19.38 14.51
N PRO A 111 -9.39 -20.01 15.66
CA PRO A 111 -8.71 -19.71 16.93
C PRO A 111 -7.20 -19.89 16.91
N GLN A 112 -6.68 -20.86 16.16
CA GLN A 112 -5.23 -21.07 16.05
C GLN A 112 -4.56 -19.96 15.28
N GLU A 113 -5.18 -19.48 14.18
CA GLU A 113 -4.65 -18.36 13.42
C GLU A 113 -4.70 -17.06 14.24
N LEU A 114 -5.76 -16.85 14.99
CA LEU A 114 -5.90 -15.68 15.85
C LEU A 114 -4.86 -15.70 16.98
N GLU A 115 -4.61 -16.86 17.59
CA GLU A 115 -3.58 -17.02 18.62
C GLU A 115 -2.20 -16.70 18.07
N ARG A 116 -1.89 -17.20 16.86
CA ARG A 116 -0.64 -16.91 16.20
C ARG A 116 -0.48 -15.42 15.93
N PHE A 117 -1.53 -14.77 15.47
CA PHE A 117 -1.53 -13.33 15.25
C PHE A 117 -1.23 -12.55 16.53
N GLU A 118 -1.85 -12.92 17.64
CA GLU A 118 -1.61 -12.26 18.93
C GLU A 118 -0.13 -12.33 19.37
N ARG A 119 0.58 -13.38 18.99
CA ARG A 119 2.01 -13.52 19.26
C ARG A 119 2.88 -12.57 18.45
N LEU A 120 2.37 -12.02 17.35
CA LEU A 120 3.13 -11.09 16.53
C LEU A 120 3.28 -9.70 17.17
N GLY A 121 2.47 -9.39 18.16
CA GLY A 121 2.62 -8.20 18.98
C GLY A 121 2.09 -6.90 18.37
N LEU A 122 1.23 -6.98 17.36
CA LEU A 122 0.55 -5.80 16.84
C LEU A 122 -0.53 -5.35 17.81
N ARG A 123 -0.28 -4.24 18.51
CA ARG A 123 -1.23 -3.72 19.49
C ARG A 123 -2.25 -2.81 18.83
N PRO A 124 -3.56 -2.90 19.21
CA PRO A 124 -4.56 -1.97 18.73
C PRO A 124 -4.31 -0.57 19.30
N TRP A 125 -4.65 0.44 18.54
CA TRP A 125 -4.54 1.83 18.98
C TRP A 125 -5.54 2.18 20.09
N LEU A 126 -6.66 1.47 20.12
CA LEU A 126 -7.73 1.66 21.08
C LEU A 126 -8.09 0.30 21.69
N ASP A 127 -7.96 0.17 23.01
CA ASP A 127 -8.23 -1.07 23.73
C ASP A 127 -9.73 -1.37 23.93
N THR A 128 -10.61 -0.49 23.46
CA THR A 128 -12.01 -0.51 23.87
C THR A 128 -12.96 -1.17 22.88
N GLU A 129 -12.50 -1.53 21.66
CA GLU A 129 -13.36 -2.12 20.65
C GLU A 129 -12.96 -3.56 20.34
N LYS A 130 -13.97 -4.37 20.06
CA LYS A 130 -13.74 -5.71 19.49
C LYS A 130 -13.25 -5.52 18.07
N LEU A 131 -11.99 -5.84 17.85
CA LEU A 131 -11.34 -5.69 16.55
C LEU A 131 -11.31 -7.04 15.86
N GLU A 132 -11.58 -7.02 14.57
CA GLU A 132 -11.38 -8.17 13.69
C GLU A 132 -9.97 -8.13 13.13
N VAL A 133 -9.38 -9.29 12.93
CA VAL A 133 -8.07 -9.43 12.32
C VAL A 133 -8.24 -9.76 10.84
N VAL A 134 -7.58 -9.02 9.99
CA VAL A 134 -7.61 -9.22 8.54
C VAL A 134 -6.23 -9.65 8.08
N GLU A 135 -6.19 -10.69 7.25
CA GLU A 135 -5.00 -11.18 6.59
C GLU A 135 -5.05 -10.82 5.11
N ILE A 136 -3.95 -10.31 4.58
CA ILE A 136 -3.76 -10.15 3.13
C ILE A 136 -2.79 -11.23 2.66
N ALA A 137 -3.27 -12.10 1.77
CA ALA A 137 -2.46 -13.10 1.09
C ALA A 137 -2.04 -12.54 -0.28
N PRO A 138 -0.77 -12.17 -0.46
CA PRO A 138 -0.33 -11.54 -1.70
C PRO A 138 -0.28 -12.50 -2.88
N TYR A 139 -0.66 -12.00 -4.05
CA TYR A 139 -0.36 -12.66 -5.32
C TYR A 139 0.67 -11.88 -6.15
N LYS A 140 0.94 -10.64 -5.82
CA LYS A 140 1.94 -9.82 -6.51
C LYS A 140 2.53 -8.79 -5.56
N VAL A 141 3.84 -8.77 -5.45
CA VAL A 141 4.57 -7.78 -4.65
C VAL A 141 5.57 -7.10 -5.56
N THR A 142 5.49 -5.78 -5.64
CA THR A 142 6.39 -4.96 -6.44
C THR A 142 6.89 -3.79 -5.63
N GLY A 143 8.09 -3.34 -5.94
CA GLY A 143 8.65 -2.17 -5.28
C GLY A 143 9.62 -1.43 -6.18
N ARG A 144 9.85 -0.20 -5.85
CA ARG A 144 10.80 0.66 -6.56
C ARG A 144 11.49 1.61 -5.61
N ARG A 145 12.71 1.95 -5.95
CA ARG A 145 13.51 2.98 -5.29
C ARG A 145 13.72 4.11 -6.27
N PHE A 146 13.61 5.34 -5.82
CA PHE A 146 13.78 6.50 -6.69
C PHE A 146 14.27 7.71 -5.90
N SER A 147 14.83 8.67 -6.64
CA SER A 147 15.26 9.95 -6.07
C SER A 147 14.18 10.98 -6.29
N LEU A 148 13.88 11.73 -5.25
CA LEU A 148 13.01 12.89 -5.32
C LEU A 148 13.89 14.12 -5.49
N GLN A 149 13.66 14.86 -6.57
CA GLN A 149 14.25 16.15 -6.74
C GLN A 149 13.34 17.19 -6.11
N GLY A 150 13.81 17.80 -5.07
CA GLY A 150 13.14 18.91 -4.43
C GLY A 150 13.48 20.22 -5.07
#